data_e9543aede53197309ee15e826f2a5430
#
_entry.id   e9543aede53197309ee15e826f2a5430
#
_cell.length_a   1.000
_cell.length_b   1.000
_cell.length_c   1.000
_cell.angle_alpha   90.00
_cell.angle_beta   90.00
_cell.angle_gamma   90.00
#
_symmetry.space_group_name_H-M   'P 1'
#
loop_
_entity.id
_entity.type
_entity.pdbx_description
1 polymer ?
#
loop_
_entity_poly.entity_id
_entity_poly.type
_entity_poly.pdbx_seq_one_letter_code
_entity_poly.pdbx_strand_id
1 'polypeptide(L)'
;MKKTGWGRIITIGSVQEAKPHPDMLVYSASKAAQTNMMQSLSLRLAKDGITVNNVAPCVIYTDRNVEALSDPEYAKKVTDSIPVGFYGEPKDCAGIVSLLCSDEGRYITGQSIYVDGGKSVQ
;
A
#
# COMPACT_ATOMS: atom_id res chain seq x y z
N MET A 1 22.51 -2.76 5.23
CA MET A 1 21.94 -3.66 4.24
C MET A 1 22.94 -4.16 3.21
N LYS A 2 23.55 -3.33 2.33
CA LYS A 2 24.51 -3.83 1.30
C LYS A 2 25.69 -4.62 1.87
N LYS A 3 26.30 -4.17 2.98
CA LYS A 3 27.43 -4.86 3.63
C LYS A 3 27.06 -6.25 4.18
N THR A 4 25.79 -6.46 4.52
CA THR A 4 25.30 -7.73 5.10
C THR A 4 24.65 -8.65 4.09
N GLY A 5 24.46 -8.19 2.85
CA GLY A 5 23.76 -8.96 1.81
C GLY A 5 22.29 -9.24 2.15
N TRP A 6 21.69 -8.45 3.02
CA TRP A 6 20.30 -8.61 3.48
C TRP A 6 19.65 -7.27 3.75
N GLY A 7 18.42 -7.10 3.30
CA GLY A 7 17.62 -5.92 3.60
C GLY A 7 16.20 -6.02 3.05
N ARG A 8 15.30 -5.30 3.72
CA ARG A 8 13.89 -5.17 3.34
C ARG A 8 13.50 -3.70 3.40
N ILE A 9 12.99 -3.18 2.30
CA ILE A 9 12.50 -1.80 2.19
C ILE A 9 11.03 -1.89 1.79
N ILE A 10 10.17 -1.35 2.63
CA ILE A 10 8.72 -1.32 2.39
C ILE A 10 8.26 0.13 2.32
N THR A 11 7.61 0.50 1.23
CA THR A 11 6.90 1.77 1.14
C THR A 11 5.42 1.54 1.45
N ILE A 12 4.78 2.52 2.06
CA ILE A 12 3.32 2.52 2.22
C ILE A 12 2.73 3.46 1.18
N GLY A 13 2.20 2.85 0.15
CA GLY A 13 1.56 3.52 -0.98
C GLY A 13 0.09 3.86 -0.72
N SER A 14 -0.69 3.78 -1.77
CA SER A 14 -2.14 3.93 -1.74
C SER A 14 -2.74 3.33 -3.00
N VAL A 15 -3.97 2.84 -2.94
CA VAL A 15 -4.74 2.48 -4.14
C VAL A 15 -4.76 3.62 -5.18
N GLN A 16 -4.59 4.87 -4.74
CA GLN A 16 -4.57 6.04 -5.61
C GLN A 16 -3.32 6.16 -6.50
N GLU A 17 -2.33 5.33 -6.31
CA GLU A 17 -1.17 5.23 -7.23
C GLU A 17 -1.56 4.69 -8.61
N ALA A 18 -2.61 3.83 -8.65
CA ALA A 18 -3.15 3.22 -9.87
C ALA A 18 -4.56 3.73 -10.20
N LYS A 19 -5.35 4.12 -9.19
CA LYS A 19 -6.71 4.60 -9.32
C LYS A 19 -6.83 6.02 -8.70
N PRO A 20 -6.44 7.06 -9.44
CA PRO A 20 -6.38 8.43 -8.90
C PRO A 20 -7.77 8.94 -8.50
N HIS A 21 -7.79 9.77 -7.45
CA HIS A 21 -9.00 10.44 -6.99
C HIS A 21 -9.06 11.87 -7.55
N PRO A 22 -10.19 12.30 -8.14
CA PRO A 22 -10.28 13.61 -8.83
C PRO A 22 -9.98 14.79 -7.90
N ASP A 23 -10.40 14.71 -6.63
CA ASP A 23 -10.20 15.78 -5.64
C ASP A 23 -8.85 15.70 -4.90
N MET A 24 -7.99 14.72 -5.25
CA MET A 24 -6.71 14.47 -4.56
C MET A 24 -5.53 14.39 -5.55
N LEU A 25 -5.50 15.29 -6.52
CA LEU A 25 -4.52 15.31 -7.61
C LEU A 25 -3.08 15.14 -7.14
N VAL A 26 -2.63 16.02 -6.24
CA VAL A 26 -1.23 16.03 -5.76
C VAL A 26 -0.90 14.77 -4.95
N TYR A 27 -1.84 14.31 -4.13
CA TYR A 27 -1.66 13.08 -3.36
C TYR A 27 -1.52 11.86 -4.28
N SER A 28 -2.43 11.70 -5.23
CA SER A 28 -2.40 10.58 -6.20
C SER A 28 -1.09 10.59 -7.00
N ALA A 29 -0.68 11.75 -7.51
CA ALA A 29 0.58 11.90 -8.23
C ALA A 29 1.80 11.54 -7.34
N SER A 30 1.81 11.96 -6.08
CA SER A 30 2.89 11.64 -5.14
C SER A 30 3.00 10.14 -4.87
N LYS A 31 1.87 9.44 -4.76
CA LYS A 31 1.85 7.99 -4.55
C LYS A 31 2.30 7.22 -5.79
N ALA A 32 1.91 7.65 -6.97
CA ALA A 32 2.40 7.08 -8.23
C ALA A 32 3.93 7.27 -8.37
N ALA A 33 4.44 8.46 -8.04
CA ALA A 33 5.87 8.72 -8.04
C ALA A 33 6.64 7.85 -7.03
N GLN A 34 6.08 7.64 -5.83
CA GLN A 34 6.64 6.76 -4.80
C GLN A 34 6.75 5.32 -5.30
N THR A 35 5.72 4.81 -5.99
CA THR A 35 5.71 3.45 -6.56
C THR A 35 6.75 3.30 -7.66
N ASN A 36 6.87 4.27 -8.55
CA ASN A 36 7.90 4.26 -9.59
C ASN A 36 9.33 4.26 -8.98
N MET A 37 9.56 5.09 -7.96
CA MET A 37 10.84 5.12 -7.24
C MET A 37 11.15 3.77 -6.58
N MET A 38 10.16 3.15 -5.93
CA MET A 38 10.27 1.82 -5.32
C MET A 38 10.68 0.77 -6.35
N GLN A 39 10.03 0.73 -7.51
CA GLN A 39 10.36 -0.19 -8.59
C GLN A 39 11.80 0.01 -9.10
N SER A 40 12.21 1.25 -9.31
CA SER A 40 13.58 1.58 -9.73
C SER A 40 14.61 1.12 -8.69
N LEU A 41 14.34 1.32 -7.40
CA LEU A 41 15.20 0.85 -6.31
C LEU A 41 15.26 -0.68 -6.24
N SER A 42 14.17 -1.37 -6.48
CA SER A 42 14.13 -2.84 -6.44
C SER A 42 15.11 -3.44 -7.47
N LEU A 43 15.10 -2.94 -8.69
CA LEU A 43 16.00 -3.38 -9.74
C LEU A 43 17.47 -3.12 -9.37
N ARG A 44 17.75 -1.97 -8.75
CA ARG A 44 19.10 -1.55 -8.39
C ARG A 44 19.69 -2.33 -7.23
N LEU A 45 18.85 -2.77 -6.28
CA LEU A 45 19.26 -3.35 -5.00
C LEU A 45 19.12 -4.88 -4.92
N ALA A 46 18.44 -5.50 -5.89
CA ALA A 46 18.17 -6.95 -5.89
C ALA A 46 19.44 -7.79 -5.76
N LYS A 47 20.50 -7.45 -6.49
CA LYS A 47 21.79 -8.18 -6.45
C LYS A 47 22.52 -8.05 -5.11
N ASP A 48 22.16 -7.05 -4.30
CA ASP A 48 22.71 -6.83 -2.96
C ASP A 48 21.93 -7.62 -1.89
N GLY A 49 20.98 -8.50 -2.27
CA GLY A 49 20.12 -9.26 -1.35
C GLY A 49 19.05 -8.39 -0.65
N ILE A 50 18.73 -7.23 -1.23
CA ILE A 50 17.76 -6.28 -0.67
C ILE A 50 16.49 -6.31 -1.53
N THR A 51 15.34 -6.61 -0.91
CA THR A 51 14.04 -6.48 -1.57
C THR A 51 13.43 -5.11 -1.28
N VAL A 52 12.72 -4.58 -2.27
CA VAL A 52 12.01 -3.30 -2.16
C VAL A 52 10.60 -3.48 -2.69
N ASN A 53 9.60 -3.28 -1.83
CA ASN A 53 8.20 -3.48 -2.19
C ASN A 53 7.32 -2.33 -1.67
N ASN A 54 6.12 -2.27 -2.17
CA ASN A 54 5.10 -1.31 -1.77
C ASN A 54 3.86 -2.05 -1.26
N VAL A 55 3.29 -1.58 -0.17
CA VAL A 55 1.96 -1.98 0.29
C VAL A 55 1.04 -0.80 0.06
N ALA A 56 -0.01 -1.00 -0.71
CA ALA A 56 -0.94 0.03 -1.17
C ALA A 56 -2.34 -0.17 -0.57
N PRO A 57 -2.61 0.40 0.62
CA PRO A 57 -3.94 0.34 1.23
C PRO A 57 -4.97 1.20 0.49
N CYS A 58 -6.24 0.88 0.70
CA CYS A 58 -7.36 1.77 0.39
C CYS A 58 -7.77 2.57 1.64
N VAL A 59 -9.03 2.56 2.02
CA VAL A 59 -9.51 3.23 3.23
C VAL A 59 -9.25 2.34 4.44
N ILE A 60 -8.38 2.83 5.32
CA ILE A 60 -8.03 2.16 6.59
C ILE A 60 -8.57 3.02 7.74
N TYR A 61 -9.29 2.41 8.68
CA TYR A 61 -9.79 3.07 9.87
C TYR A 61 -8.63 3.47 10.79
N THR A 62 -8.33 4.76 10.82
CA THR A 62 -7.26 5.35 11.62
C THR A 62 -7.73 6.70 12.14
N ASP A 63 -7.03 7.28 13.11
CA ASP A 63 -7.35 8.60 13.68
C ASP A 63 -7.60 9.67 12.63
N ARG A 64 -6.91 9.59 11.49
CA ARG A 64 -7.11 10.51 10.34
C ARG A 64 -8.51 10.42 9.74
N ASN A 65 -9.14 9.25 9.78
CA ASN A 65 -10.41 8.99 9.09
C ASN A 65 -11.60 8.88 10.05
N VAL A 66 -11.36 8.90 11.38
CA VAL A 66 -12.42 8.76 12.41
C VAL A 66 -13.53 9.80 12.22
N GLU A 67 -13.16 11.07 12.06
CA GLU A 67 -14.14 12.15 11.92
C GLU A 67 -14.99 11.97 10.66
N ALA A 68 -14.37 11.71 9.51
CA ALA A 68 -15.09 11.51 8.25
C ALA A 68 -15.98 10.26 8.28
N LEU A 69 -15.50 9.16 8.86
CA LEU A 69 -16.25 7.90 8.95
C LEU A 69 -17.29 7.90 10.10
N SER A 70 -17.32 8.93 10.93
CA SER A 70 -18.39 9.11 11.93
C SER A 70 -19.73 9.58 11.33
N ASP A 71 -19.69 10.16 10.12
CA ASP A 71 -20.88 10.44 9.32
C ASP A 71 -21.41 9.13 8.71
N PRO A 72 -22.61 8.67 9.09
CA PRO A 72 -23.16 7.39 8.62
C PRO A 72 -23.38 7.35 7.10
N GLU A 73 -23.74 8.47 6.48
CA GLU A 73 -23.98 8.56 5.05
C GLU A 73 -22.67 8.43 4.28
N TYR A 74 -21.63 9.14 4.72
CA TYR A 74 -20.29 9.04 4.14
C TYR A 74 -19.69 7.63 4.37
N ALA A 75 -19.78 7.10 5.59
CA ALA A 75 -19.29 5.76 5.90
C ALA A 75 -19.97 4.68 5.03
N LYS A 76 -21.29 4.79 4.82
CA LYS A 76 -22.02 3.89 3.92
C LYS A 76 -21.53 4.03 2.48
N LYS A 77 -21.36 5.24 1.96
CA LYS A 77 -20.84 5.48 0.61
C LYS A 77 -19.46 4.89 0.41
N VAL A 78 -18.58 5.03 1.42
CA VAL A 78 -17.24 4.42 1.40
C VAL A 78 -17.34 2.90 1.35
N THR A 79 -18.11 2.28 2.24
CA THR A 79 -18.28 0.82 2.34
C THR A 79 -18.85 0.24 1.06
N ASP A 80 -19.91 0.84 0.51
CA ASP A 80 -20.56 0.42 -0.74
C ASP A 80 -19.58 0.49 -1.94
N SER A 81 -18.55 1.32 -1.83
CA SER A 81 -17.52 1.48 -2.87
C SER A 81 -16.39 0.47 -2.79
N ILE A 82 -16.37 -0.39 -1.79
CA ILE A 82 -15.34 -1.42 -1.58
C ILE A 82 -15.96 -2.80 -1.79
N PRO A 83 -15.50 -3.63 -2.72
CA PRO A 83 -16.12 -4.92 -3.04
C PRO A 83 -16.34 -5.86 -1.86
N VAL A 84 -15.42 -5.91 -0.88
CA VAL A 84 -15.60 -6.74 0.33
C VAL A 84 -16.63 -6.18 1.31
N GLY A 85 -17.14 -4.95 1.11
CA GLY A 85 -18.23 -4.36 1.88
C GLY A 85 -17.83 -3.76 3.24
N PHE A 86 -16.54 -3.53 3.49
CA PHE A 86 -16.05 -2.84 4.69
C PHE A 86 -14.73 -2.13 4.41
N TYR A 87 -14.38 -1.12 5.21
CA TYR A 87 -13.05 -0.50 5.20
C TYR A 87 -12.10 -1.27 6.11
N GLY A 88 -10.79 -1.27 5.75
CA GLY A 88 -9.79 -2.04 6.48
C GLY A 88 -9.42 -1.42 7.83
N GLU A 89 -8.71 -2.20 8.63
CA GLU A 89 -8.03 -1.77 9.85
C GLU A 89 -6.51 -1.91 9.68
N PRO A 90 -5.68 -1.23 10.49
CA PRO A 90 -4.21 -1.35 10.41
C PRO A 90 -3.71 -2.80 10.44
N LYS A 91 -4.38 -3.67 11.20
CA LYS A 91 -4.04 -5.11 11.27
C LYS A 91 -4.15 -5.83 9.93
N ASP A 92 -5.03 -5.36 9.02
CA ASP A 92 -5.23 -5.98 7.71
C ASP A 92 -4.00 -5.77 6.80
N CYS A 93 -3.21 -4.72 7.07
CA CYS A 93 -1.94 -4.49 6.39
C CYS A 93 -0.75 -5.18 7.07
N ALA A 94 -0.84 -5.45 8.37
CA ALA A 94 0.30 -5.93 9.17
C ALA A 94 0.84 -7.29 8.70
N GLY A 95 -0.05 -8.21 8.30
CA GLY A 95 0.33 -9.55 7.85
C GLY A 95 1.24 -9.52 6.62
N ILE A 96 0.86 -8.75 5.59
CA ILE A 96 1.67 -8.63 4.37
C ILE A 96 2.97 -7.89 4.63
N VAL A 97 2.98 -6.86 5.47
CA VAL A 97 4.21 -6.15 5.86
C VAL A 97 5.16 -7.11 6.58
N SER A 98 4.65 -7.91 7.51
CA SER A 98 5.45 -8.91 8.22
C SER A 98 6.07 -9.93 7.27
N LEU A 99 5.29 -10.48 6.34
CA LEU A 99 5.79 -11.38 5.29
C LEU A 99 6.91 -10.74 4.47
N LEU A 100 6.68 -9.53 3.97
CA LEU A 100 7.66 -8.82 3.14
C LEU A 100 8.94 -8.46 3.90
N CYS A 101 8.87 -8.30 5.22
CA CYS A 101 10.01 -8.02 6.10
C CYS A 101 10.78 -9.27 6.52
N SER A 102 10.25 -10.45 6.30
CA SER A 102 10.83 -11.73 6.71
C SER A 102 11.69 -12.39 5.61
N ASP A 103 12.24 -13.55 5.89
CA ASP A 103 12.98 -14.35 4.92
C ASP A 103 12.05 -15.07 3.93
N GLU A 104 10.79 -15.29 4.29
CA GLU A 104 9.76 -15.82 3.37
C GLU A 104 9.50 -14.87 2.21
N GLY A 105 9.67 -13.55 2.44
CA GLY A 105 9.56 -12.50 1.41
C GLY A 105 10.79 -12.36 0.49
N ARG A 106 11.81 -13.19 0.63
CA ARG A 106 13.12 -13.03 -0.07
C ARG A 106 13.04 -13.00 -1.60
N TYR A 107 12.01 -13.59 -2.18
CA TYR A 107 11.82 -13.66 -3.63
C TYR A 107 10.76 -12.69 -4.15
N ILE A 108 10.25 -11.81 -3.28
CA ILE A 108 9.26 -10.78 -3.61
C ILE A 108 9.99 -9.43 -3.62
N THR A 109 10.14 -8.82 -4.81
CA THR A 109 10.74 -7.49 -4.95
C THR A 109 10.13 -6.75 -6.14
N GLY A 110 10.05 -5.43 -6.07
CA GLY A 110 9.46 -4.57 -7.11
C GLY A 110 7.93 -4.63 -7.19
N GLN A 111 7.26 -5.24 -6.21
CA GLN A 111 5.82 -5.43 -6.23
C GLN A 111 5.09 -4.32 -5.47
N SER A 112 3.95 -3.90 -6.02
CA SER A 112 2.95 -3.12 -5.31
C SER A 112 1.77 -4.03 -4.97
N ILE A 113 1.55 -4.24 -3.67
CA ILE A 113 0.54 -5.17 -3.17
C ILE A 113 -0.61 -4.36 -2.59
N TYR A 114 -1.76 -4.47 -3.24
CA TYR A 114 -2.97 -3.76 -2.82
C TYR A 114 -3.64 -4.49 -1.66
N VAL A 115 -3.87 -3.74 -0.57
CA VAL A 115 -4.66 -4.18 0.59
C VAL A 115 -5.89 -3.27 0.66
N ASP A 116 -6.84 -3.53 -0.20
CA ASP A 116 -7.86 -2.56 -0.58
C ASP A 116 -9.29 -3.14 -0.70
N GLY A 117 -9.49 -4.39 -0.32
CA GLY A 117 -10.78 -5.06 -0.41
C GLY A 117 -11.32 -5.18 -1.84
N GLY A 118 -10.44 -5.17 -2.85
CA GLY A 118 -10.81 -5.26 -4.27
C GLY A 118 -11.08 -3.91 -4.94
N LYS A 119 -10.82 -2.79 -4.26
CA LYS A 119 -11.12 -1.44 -4.78
C LYS A 119 -10.35 -1.10 -6.04
N SER A 120 -9.13 -1.55 -6.20
CA SER A 120 -8.28 -1.25 -7.37
C SER A 120 -8.74 -1.92 -8.66
N VAL A 121 -9.47 -3.03 -8.56
CA VAL A 121 -9.91 -3.83 -9.72
C VAL A 121 -11.39 -3.62 -10.09
N GLN A 122 -12.05 -2.66 -9.45
CA GLN A 122 -13.44 -2.28 -9.65
C GLN A 122 -13.63 -1.35 -10.85
#